data_c56bd9565aab84c64593b6eeab46c9b1
#
_entry.id   c56bd9565aab84c64593b6eeab46c9b1
#
_cell.length_a   1.000
_cell.length_b   1.000
_cell.length_c   1.000
_cell.angle_alpha   90.00
_cell.angle_beta   90.00
_cell.angle_gamma   90.00
#
_symmetry.space_group_name_H-M   'P 1'
#
loop_
_entity.id
_entity.type
_entity.pdbx_description
1 polymer ?
#
loop_
_entity_poly.entity_id
_entity_poly.type
_entity_poly.pdbx_seq_one_letter_code
_entity_poly.pdbx_strand_id
1 'polypeptide(L)'
;MDFRCCGTGSSGNAYAITCQEETLLLDAGMPIKSIKEMLDWNIKKVVGCVVSHKHFDHSRSIKDIEKCGIPVFKPYEELEMISADAREMVEEKFGGFKITAFQVPHAGTRNC
;
A
#
# COMPACT_ATOMS: atom_id res chain seq x y z
N MET A 1 5.32 6.63 16.52
CA MET A 1 4.90 6.34 15.14
C MET A 1 5.31 7.48 14.23
N ASP A 2 5.88 7.15 13.11
CA ASP A 2 6.36 8.14 12.16
C ASP A 2 5.67 7.92 10.81
N PHE A 3 5.29 9.00 10.16
CA PHE A 3 4.61 8.94 8.88
C PHE A 3 5.35 9.77 7.85
N ARG A 4 5.65 9.19 6.70
CA ARG A 4 6.32 9.89 5.62
C ARG A 4 5.51 9.78 4.34
N CYS A 5 5.62 10.80 3.50
CA CYS A 5 4.89 10.88 2.26
C CYS A 5 5.87 11.14 1.12
N CYS A 6 5.79 10.32 0.07
CA CYS A 6 6.64 10.48 -1.09
C CYS A 6 5.96 11.30 -2.18
N GLY A 7 4.65 11.16 -2.31
CA GLY A 7 3.91 11.93 -3.30
C GLY A 7 2.42 11.67 -3.15
N THR A 8 1.61 12.63 -3.57
CA THR A 8 0.16 12.52 -3.51
C THR A 8 -0.43 12.99 -4.83
N GLY A 9 -1.60 12.49 -5.15
CA GLY A 9 -2.34 12.93 -6.31
C GLY A 9 -2.06 12.13 -7.56
N SER A 10 -2.33 12.72 -8.72
CA SER A 10 -2.27 11.99 -9.99
C SER A 10 -0.85 11.68 -10.45
N SER A 11 0.14 12.34 -9.89
CA SER A 11 1.53 12.06 -10.26
C SER A 11 2.09 10.82 -9.56
N GLY A 12 1.39 10.31 -8.56
CA GLY A 12 1.81 9.11 -7.85
C GLY A 12 1.59 9.24 -6.36
N ASN A 13 1.37 8.09 -5.71
CA ASN A 13 1.10 8.04 -4.29
C ASN A 13 1.98 6.99 -3.63
N ALA A 14 2.68 7.36 -2.58
CA ALA A 14 3.45 6.40 -1.78
C ALA A 14 3.67 7.01 -0.39
N TYR A 15 3.42 6.19 0.63
CA TYR A 15 3.55 6.63 2.01
C TYR A 15 4.23 5.54 2.83
N ALA A 16 4.82 5.91 3.94
CA ALA A 16 5.42 4.95 4.85
C ALA A 16 5.03 5.27 6.28
N ILE A 17 4.66 4.24 7.02
CA ILE A 17 4.36 4.36 8.44
C ILE A 17 5.37 3.50 9.18
N THR A 18 6.10 4.08 10.13
CA THR A 18 7.07 3.37 10.93
C THR A 18 6.63 3.33 12.38
N CYS A 19 6.66 2.14 12.97
CA CYS A 19 6.30 1.95 14.35
C CYS A 19 7.18 0.85 14.94
N GLN A 20 7.91 1.14 16.01
CA GLN A 20 8.74 0.15 16.70
C GLN A 20 9.68 -0.59 15.76
N GLU A 21 10.42 0.14 14.97
CA GLU A 21 11.43 -0.39 14.06
C GLU A 21 10.86 -1.18 12.88
N GLU A 22 9.56 -1.16 12.68
CA GLU A 22 8.94 -1.78 11.51
C GLU A 22 8.27 -0.73 10.65
N THR A 23 8.41 -0.84 9.34
CA THR A 23 7.84 0.11 8.40
C THR A 23 6.86 -0.60 7.48
N LEU A 24 5.69 0.02 7.28
CA LEU A 24 4.70 -0.45 6.33
C LEU A 24 4.59 0.58 5.22
N LEU A 25 4.68 0.13 3.97
CA LEU A 25 4.46 1.01 2.82
C LEU A 25 2.99 1.00 2.46
N LEU A 26 2.45 2.18 2.16
CA LEU A 26 1.09 2.34 1.69
C LEU A 26 1.16 2.92 0.29
N ASP A 27 0.76 2.13 -0.68
CA ASP A 27 0.83 2.43 -2.10
C ASP A 27 2.27 2.49 -2.62
N ALA A 28 2.43 2.26 -3.90
CA ALA A 28 3.72 2.17 -4.55
C ALA A 28 3.67 2.88 -5.90
N GLY A 29 3.05 4.05 -5.94
CA GLY A 29 2.82 4.78 -7.19
C GLY A 29 3.93 5.72 -7.59
N MET A 30 5.03 5.75 -6.85
CA MET A 30 6.17 6.57 -7.20
C MET A 30 7.32 5.69 -7.70
N PRO A 31 8.29 6.26 -8.44
CA PRO A 31 9.44 5.47 -8.85
C PRO A 31 10.13 4.83 -7.66
N ILE A 32 10.65 3.64 -7.86
CA ILE A 32 11.27 2.89 -6.76
C ILE A 32 12.39 3.69 -6.08
N LYS A 33 13.13 4.46 -6.85
CA LYS A 33 14.20 5.29 -6.29
C LYS A 33 13.64 6.30 -5.29
N SER A 34 12.52 6.93 -5.64
CA SER A 34 11.89 7.90 -4.75
C SER A 34 11.38 7.24 -3.48
N ILE A 35 10.84 6.03 -3.60
CA ILE A 35 10.38 5.29 -2.44
C ILE A 35 11.56 4.95 -1.52
N LYS A 36 12.67 4.50 -2.09
CA LYS A 36 13.85 4.18 -1.30
C LYS A 36 14.41 5.42 -0.61
N GLU A 37 14.38 6.55 -1.28
CA GLU A 37 14.84 7.81 -0.67
C GLU A 37 13.94 8.21 0.50
N MET A 38 12.64 8.05 0.35
CA MET A 38 11.69 8.31 1.43
C MET A 38 12.00 7.45 2.66
N LEU A 39 12.47 6.23 2.44
CA LEU A 39 12.79 5.30 3.50
C LEU A 39 14.20 5.48 4.04
N ASP A 40 14.96 6.47 3.57
CA ASP A 40 16.36 6.65 3.91
C ASP A 40 17.16 5.37 3.61
N TRP A 41 16.75 4.65 2.57
CA TRP A 41 17.38 3.40 2.12
C TRP A 41 17.29 2.26 3.15
N ASN A 42 16.45 2.41 4.18
CA ASN A 42 16.27 1.39 5.22
C ASN A 42 15.24 0.35 4.80
N ILE A 43 15.50 -0.34 3.70
CA ILE A 43 14.56 -1.30 3.15
C ILE A 43 14.38 -2.49 4.08
N LYS A 44 15.38 -2.81 4.88
CA LYS A 44 15.30 -3.98 5.76
C LYS A 44 14.23 -3.84 6.85
N LYS A 45 13.83 -2.62 7.17
CA LYS A 45 12.79 -2.40 8.17
C LYS A 45 11.38 -2.57 7.59
N VAL A 46 11.25 -2.63 6.28
CA VAL A 46 9.94 -2.69 5.65
C VAL A 46 9.40 -4.10 5.76
N VAL A 47 8.26 -4.25 6.44
CA VAL A 47 7.65 -5.57 6.66
C VAL A 47 6.58 -5.89 5.63
N GLY A 48 6.10 -4.92 4.91
CA GLY A 48 5.09 -5.16 3.87
C GLY A 48 4.71 -3.91 3.14
N CYS A 49 3.94 -4.07 2.08
CA CYS A 49 3.42 -2.98 1.28
C CYS A 49 1.96 -3.27 0.97
N VAL A 50 1.09 -2.30 1.17
CA VAL A 50 -0.33 -2.42 0.85
C VAL A 50 -0.62 -1.47 -0.31
N VAL A 51 -1.20 -1.97 -1.38
CA VAL A 51 -1.57 -1.14 -2.53
C VAL A 51 -3.09 -1.07 -2.58
N SER A 52 -3.63 0.14 -2.51
CA SER A 52 -5.06 0.33 -2.37
C SER A 52 -5.81 0.28 -3.70
N HIS A 53 -5.14 0.60 -4.81
CA HIS A 53 -5.76 0.65 -6.12
C HIS A 53 -4.85 0.04 -7.17
N LYS A 54 -5.43 -0.52 -8.23
CA LYS A 54 -4.64 -1.10 -9.31
C LYS A 54 -4.12 -0.06 -10.31
N HIS A 55 -4.54 1.19 -10.19
CA HIS A 55 -4.10 2.23 -11.11
C HIS A 55 -2.61 2.53 -10.95
N PHE A 56 -1.99 2.97 -12.04
CA PHE A 56 -0.55 3.16 -12.07
C PHE A 56 -0.03 4.14 -11.00
N ASP A 57 -0.80 5.18 -10.68
CA ASP A 57 -0.41 6.14 -9.66
C ASP A 57 -0.43 5.58 -8.25
N HIS A 58 -0.81 4.32 -8.08
CA HIS A 58 -0.74 3.61 -6.80
C HIS A 58 0.07 2.34 -6.89
N SER A 59 0.30 1.81 -8.09
CA SER A 59 0.86 0.46 -8.25
C SER A 59 2.16 0.42 -9.04
N ARG A 60 2.69 1.56 -9.45
CA ARG A 60 3.81 1.65 -10.38
C ARG A 60 5.01 0.79 -10.03
N SER A 61 5.39 0.72 -8.76
CA SER A 61 6.62 0.07 -8.35
C SER A 61 6.41 -1.27 -7.64
N ILE A 62 5.22 -1.87 -7.78
CA ILE A 62 4.94 -3.14 -7.10
C ILE A 62 6.01 -4.19 -7.40
N LYS A 63 6.36 -4.36 -8.68
CA LYS A 63 7.33 -5.40 -9.04
C LYS A 63 8.71 -5.13 -8.46
N ASP A 64 9.10 -3.87 -8.40
CA ASP A 64 10.39 -3.52 -7.82
C ASP A 64 10.41 -3.78 -6.33
N ILE A 65 9.29 -3.52 -5.65
CA ILE A 65 9.19 -3.78 -4.22
C ILE A 65 9.23 -5.28 -3.96
N GLU A 66 8.55 -6.07 -4.77
CA GLU A 66 8.59 -7.52 -4.64
C GLU A 66 9.99 -8.07 -4.85
N LYS A 67 10.75 -7.48 -5.77
CA LYS A 67 12.13 -7.89 -6.00
C LYS A 67 13.03 -7.62 -4.80
N CYS A 68 12.65 -6.69 -3.94
CA CYS A 68 13.40 -6.41 -2.72
C CYS A 68 13.06 -7.40 -1.61
N GLY A 69 12.17 -8.35 -1.87
CA GLY A 69 11.77 -9.32 -0.86
C GLY A 69 10.66 -8.84 0.04
N ILE A 70 9.99 -7.74 -0.30
CA ILE A 70 8.92 -7.18 0.51
C ILE A 70 7.59 -7.73 0.02
N PRO A 71 6.79 -8.36 0.89
CA PRO A 71 5.48 -8.86 0.45
C PRO A 71 4.53 -7.70 0.16
N VAL A 72 3.73 -7.85 -0.89
CA VAL A 72 2.79 -6.83 -1.32
C VAL A 72 1.38 -7.38 -1.22
N PHE A 73 0.52 -6.67 -0.50
CA PHE A 73 -0.88 -7.02 -0.33
C PHE A 73 -1.72 -6.11 -1.24
N LYS A 74 -2.48 -6.73 -2.13
CA LYS A 74 -3.32 -6.03 -3.09
C LYS A 74 -4.78 -6.41 -2.82
N PRO A 75 -5.40 -5.81 -1.81
CA PRO A 75 -6.76 -6.20 -1.43
C PRO A 75 -7.77 -6.01 -2.55
N TYR A 76 -7.52 -5.11 -3.50
CA TYR A 76 -8.45 -4.90 -4.59
C TYR A 76 -8.60 -6.15 -5.46
N GLU A 77 -7.58 -7.00 -5.53
CA GLU A 77 -7.68 -8.23 -6.30
C GLU A 77 -8.65 -9.21 -5.67
N GLU A 78 -8.64 -9.31 -4.34
CA GLU A 78 -9.55 -10.20 -3.65
C GLU A 78 -10.94 -9.60 -3.53
N LEU A 79 -11.02 -8.30 -3.29
CA LEU A 79 -12.31 -7.64 -3.14
C LEU A 79 -13.11 -7.61 -4.44
N GLU A 80 -12.43 -7.57 -5.58
CA GLU A 80 -13.13 -7.59 -6.86
C GLU A 80 -13.84 -8.92 -7.11
N MET A 81 -13.43 -9.99 -6.45
CA MET A 81 -14.02 -11.29 -6.61
C MET A 81 -15.17 -11.54 -5.64
N ILE A 82 -15.44 -10.60 -4.76
CA ILE A 82 -16.49 -10.71 -3.78
C ILE A 82 -17.71 -9.97 -4.28
N SER A 83 -18.89 -10.55 -4.05
CA SER A 83 -20.12 -9.90 -4.45
C SER A 83 -20.23 -8.50 -3.85
N ALA A 84 -20.75 -7.54 -4.63
CA ALA A 84 -20.90 -6.18 -4.16
C ALA A 84 -21.78 -6.09 -2.92
N ASP A 85 -22.66 -7.07 -2.71
CA ASP A 85 -23.52 -7.09 -1.53
C ASP A 85 -22.85 -7.71 -0.33
N ALA A 86 -21.72 -8.37 -0.50
CA ALA A 86 -21.04 -9.02 0.60
C ALA A 86 -20.37 -7.97 1.48
N ARG A 87 -20.42 -8.18 2.77
CA ARG A 87 -19.76 -7.29 3.71
C ARG A 87 -18.51 -7.95 4.25
N GLU A 88 -17.83 -8.66 3.38
CA GLU A 88 -16.64 -9.35 3.78
C GLU A 88 -15.46 -8.41 3.81
N MET A 89 -14.51 -8.70 4.67
CA MET A 89 -13.28 -7.94 4.79
C MET A 89 -12.11 -8.85 4.50
N VAL A 90 -11.05 -8.27 3.95
CA VAL A 90 -9.83 -8.98 3.68
C VAL A 90 -8.79 -8.47 4.66
N GLU A 91 -8.15 -9.40 5.38
CA GLU A 91 -7.16 -9.03 6.38
C GLU A 91 -5.80 -9.57 6.03
N GLU A 92 -4.78 -8.83 6.41
CA GLU A 92 -3.40 -9.24 6.26
C GLU A 92 -2.58 -8.69 7.42
N LYS A 93 -1.52 -9.41 7.80
CA LYS A 93 -0.65 -8.95 8.87
C LYS A 93 0.77 -8.89 8.36
N PHE A 94 1.45 -7.79 8.64
CA PHE A 94 2.86 -7.63 8.36
C PHE A 94 3.52 -7.16 9.65
N GLY A 95 4.34 -8.02 10.26
CA GLY A 95 4.96 -7.67 11.52
C GLY A 95 3.91 -7.31 12.56
N GLY A 96 4.02 -6.16 13.17
CA GLY A 96 3.05 -5.66 14.13
C GLY A 96 1.88 -4.92 13.51
N PHE A 97 1.82 -4.82 12.18
CA PHE A 97 0.72 -4.13 11.51
C PHE A 97 -0.38 -5.11 11.12
N LYS A 98 -1.62 -4.73 11.42
CA LYS A 98 -2.78 -5.49 10.98
C LYS A 98 -3.56 -4.60 10.02
N ILE A 99 -3.75 -5.09 8.80
CA ILE A 99 -4.43 -4.34 7.76
C ILE A 99 -5.78 -5.01 7.50
N THR A 100 -6.85 -4.22 7.51
CA THR A 100 -8.17 -4.71 7.19
C THR A 100 -8.71 -3.88 6.02
N ALA A 101 -9.06 -4.55 4.94
CA ALA A 101 -9.57 -3.88 3.76
C ALA A 101 -11.01 -4.30 3.52
N PHE A 102 -11.84 -3.37 3.07
CA PHE A 102 -13.24 -3.65 2.77
C PHE A 102 -13.70 -2.72 1.66
N GLN A 103 -14.76 -3.13 0.97
CA GLN A 103 -15.32 -2.32 -0.08
C GLN A 103 -16.23 -1.26 0.50
N VAL A 104 -16.17 -0.07 -0.06
CA VAL A 104 -17.10 0.99 0.30
C VAL A 104 -17.89 1.36 -0.93
N PRO A 105 -19.15 1.78 -0.78
CA PRO A 105 -19.92 2.24 -1.92
C PRO A 105 -19.26 3.46 -2.53
N HIS A 106 -19.15 3.45 -3.86
CA HIS A 106 -18.50 4.57 -4.46
C HIS A 106 -19.42 5.72 -4.71
N ALA A 107 -20.60 5.54 -4.92
CA ALA A 107 -21.58 6.63 -5.06
C ALA A 107 -21.01 7.83 -5.78
N GLY A 108 -20.14 7.60 -6.68
CA GLY A 108 -19.57 8.70 -7.43
C GLY A 108 -18.56 9.54 -6.71
N THR A 109 -18.14 9.12 -5.58
CA THR A 109 -17.21 9.95 -4.91
C THR A 109 -15.87 9.53 -5.15
N ARG A 110 -15.05 10.27 -4.95
CA ARG A 110 -13.88 9.98 -5.22
C ARG A 110 -13.07 9.87 -4.13
N ASN A 111 -13.06 9.80 -3.36
CA ASN A 111 -12.36 9.75 -2.34
C ASN A 111 -11.39 8.93 -2.25
N CYS A 112 -10.75 8.76 -2.55
CA CYS A 112 -9.74 8.04 -2.51
C CYS A 112 -8.95 8.14 -1.80
#